data_7f84ad4a221790d65fa7fa2308d6f6a0
#
_entry.id   7f84ad4a221790d65fa7fa2308d6f6a0
#
_cell.length_a   1.000
_cell.length_b   1.000
_cell.length_c   1.000
_cell.angle_alpha   90.00
_cell.angle_beta   90.00
_cell.angle_gamma   90.00
#
_symmetry.space_group_name_H-M   'P 1'
#
loop_
_entity.id
_entity.type
_entity.pdbx_description
1 polymer ?
#
loop_
_entity_poly.entity_id
_entity_poly.type
_entity_poly.pdbx_seq_one_letter_code
_entity_poly.pdbx_strand_id
1 'polypeptide(L)'
;MIKQQLITASEHAEHCQRNWDHSQSLPLEDVQALVNIATNMPTKQNVEHYQLVVSVNPQLNRLIYDLSIDPVNPGTIHRNAQVNAHAVFVWFLNKPESVNMSAYENASGFFDDFNLNAKTSIGISSGAVALSACQMGYRTGFNQCFEAHKLRNLLIEWGIENLSDGNNTPELTLGVGIPPNTDTPWNHVLDDNGELIKVVLPCSKNIKRNIIE
;
A
#
# COMPACT_ATOMS: atom_id res chain seq x y z
N MET A 1 1.87 -6.54 28.10
CA MET A 1 2.68 -7.01 26.95
C MET A 1 2.03 -6.69 25.61
N ILE A 2 0.84 -7.19 25.29
CA ILE A 2 0.14 -6.94 23.98
C ILE A 2 -0.06 -5.45 23.69
N LYS A 3 -0.52 -4.64 24.66
CA LYS A 3 -0.75 -3.20 24.46
C LYS A 3 0.53 -2.46 24.00
N GLN A 4 1.66 -2.76 24.62
CA GLN A 4 2.93 -2.12 24.25
C GLN A 4 3.38 -2.55 22.85
N GLN A 5 3.21 -3.81 22.49
CA GLN A 5 3.51 -4.31 21.13
C GLN A 5 2.68 -3.59 20.06
N LEU A 6 1.39 -3.37 20.31
CA LEU A 6 0.51 -2.62 19.38
C LEU A 6 0.93 -1.15 19.26
N ILE A 7 1.32 -0.51 20.37
CA ILE A 7 1.82 0.88 20.34
C ILE A 7 3.09 0.94 19.51
N THR A 8 4.07 0.09 19.78
CA THR A 8 5.34 0.04 19.03
C THR A 8 5.09 -0.27 17.54
N ALA A 9 4.19 -1.20 17.22
CA ALA A 9 3.82 -1.48 15.82
C ALA A 9 3.21 -0.24 15.14
N SER A 10 2.36 0.52 15.85
CA SER A 10 1.77 1.73 15.30
C SER A 10 2.80 2.85 15.08
N GLU A 11 3.79 2.98 15.97
CA GLU A 11 4.92 3.90 15.80
C GLU A 11 5.76 3.54 14.58
N HIS A 12 5.99 2.25 14.34
CA HIS A 12 6.68 1.77 13.16
C HIS A 12 5.87 1.97 11.87
N ALA A 13 4.55 1.79 11.92
CA ALA A 13 3.67 1.99 10.77
C ALA A 13 3.44 3.48 10.43
N GLU A 14 3.74 4.38 11.36
CA GLU A 14 3.61 5.83 11.15
C GLU A 14 4.52 6.33 10.02
N HIS A 15 5.67 5.67 9.85
CA HIS A 15 6.71 6.10 8.92
C HIS A 15 6.82 5.16 7.73
N CYS A 16 6.79 5.73 6.51
CA CYS A 16 7.03 4.96 5.29
C CYS A 16 8.48 4.48 5.22
N GLN A 17 8.68 3.17 5.23
CA GLN A 17 9.99 2.56 4.98
C GLN A 17 10.38 2.72 3.51
N ARG A 18 11.66 2.99 3.25
CA ARG A 18 12.23 3.17 1.91
C ARG A 18 13.57 2.45 1.72
N ASN A 19 14.06 1.81 2.75
CA ASN A 19 15.30 1.07 2.72
C ASN A 19 15.04 -0.37 3.18
N TRP A 20 15.48 -1.37 2.41
CA TRP A 20 15.12 -2.76 2.56
C TRP A 20 16.35 -3.66 2.60
N ASP A 21 16.34 -4.68 3.45
CA ASP A 21 17.39 -5.70 3.49
C ASP A 21 17.04 -6.86 2.56
N HIS A 22 17.42 -6.74 1.30
CA HIS A 22 17.21 -7.79 0.30
C HIS A 22 18.12 -9.01 0.45
N SER A 23 18.99 -9.06 1.44
CA SER A 23 19.77 -10.28 1.74
C SER A 23 18.93 -11.37 2.40
N GLN A 24 17.74 -11.01 2.89
CA GLN A 24 16.77 -11.90 3.50
C GLN A 24 15.53 -12.04 2.61
N SER A 25 14.74 -13.07 2.84
CA SER A 25 13.45 -13.27 2.16
C SER A 25 12.28 -13.16 3.14
N LEU A 26 11.18 -12.59 2.67
CA LEU A 26 9.93 -12.57 3.44
C LEU A 26 9.26 -13.95 3.32
N PRO A 27 8.92 -14.63 4.44
CA PRO A 27 8.22 -15.92 4.39
C PRO A 27 6.86 -15.78 3.67
N LEU A 28 6.58 -16.71 2.76
CA LEU A 28 5.33 -16.67 1.98
C LEU A 28 4.09 -16.84 2.89
N GLU A 29 4.21 -17.59 3.97
CA GLU A 29 3.14 -17.77 4.97
C GLU A 29 2.76 -16.45 5.65
N ASP A 30 3.74 -15.59 5.92
CA ASP A 30 3.50 -14.27 6.50
C ASP A 30 2.81 -13.34 5.49
N VAL A 31 3.23 -13.39 4.23
CA VAL A 31 2.54 -12.66 3.16
C VAL A 31 1.10 -13.14 3.02
N GLN A 32 0.85 -14.45 3.06
CA GLN A 32 -0.48 -15.03 3.00
C GLN A 32 -1.36 -14.60 4.19
N ALA A 33 -0.78 -14.50 5.39
CA ALA A 33 -1.48 -13.97 6.55
C ALA A 33 -1.89 -12.50 6.34
N LEU A 34 -1.00 -11.69 5.79
CA LEU A 34 -1.29 -10.29 5.46
C LEU A 34 -2.35 -10.15 4.35
N VAL A 35 -2.35 -11.03 3.35
CA VAL A 35 -3.40 -11.09 2.32
C VAL A 35 -4.75 -11.41 2.96
N ASN A 36 -4.80 -12.40 3.85
CA ASN A 36 -6.03 -12.76 4.57
C ASN A 36 -6.53 -11.58 5.44
N ILE A 37 -5.64 -10.86 6.09
CA ILE A 37 -6.00 -9.64 6.84
C ILE A 37 -6.59 -8.59 5.88
N ALA A 38 -5.93 -8.31 4.77
CA ALA A 38 -6.39 -7.32 3.80
C ALA A 38 -7.79 -7.60 3.26
N THR A 39 -8.08 -8.87 2.96
CA THR A 39 -9.34 -9.28 2.33
C THR A 39 -10.49 -9.50 3.32
N ASN A 40 -10.18 -9.66 4.61
CA ASN A 40 -11.18 -9.82 5.68
C ASN A 40 -11.58 -8.50 6.36
N MET A 41 -11.04 -7.36 5.91
CA MET A 41 -11.44 -6.07 6.47
C MET A 41 -12.86 -5.68 6.04
N PRO A 42 -13.63 -5.02 6.93
CA PRO A 42 -14.99 -4.62 6.61
C PRO A 42 -15.02 -3.60 5.47
N THR A 43 -15.99 -3.76 4.59
CA THR A 43 -16.32 -2.81 3.54
C THR A 43 -17.73 -2.26 3.73
N LYS A 44 -18.03 -1.09 3.17
CA LYS A 44 -19.38 -0.52 3.25
C LYS A 44 -20.40 -1.46 2.59
N GLN A 45 -21.44 -1.83 3.33
CA GLN A 45 -22.49 -2.77 2.90
C GLN A 45 -21.98 -4.15 2.44
N ASN A 46 -20.77 -4.53 2.86
CA ASN A 46 -20.11 -5.79 2.44
C ASN A 46 -19.96 -5.92 0.92
N VAL A 47 -19.81 -4.80 0.23
CA VAL A 47 -19.60 -4.74 -1.24
C VAL A 47 -18.12 -4.86 -1.56
N GLU A 48 -17.81 -5.53 -2.66
CA GLU A 48 -16.44 -5.70 -3.18
C GLU A 48 -15.93 -4.41 -3.82
N HIS A 49 -15.63 -3.41 -3.00
CA HIS A 49 -15.18 -2.10 -3.46
C HIS A 49 -13.80 -2.11 -4.10
N TYR A 50 -12.99 -3.12 -3.82
CA TYR A 50 -11.63 -3.20 -4.33
C TYR A 50 -11.24 -4.64 -4.65
N GLN A 51 -10.21 -4.74 -5.47
CA GLN A 51 -9.45 -5.95 -5.76
C GLN A 51 -8.03 -5.75 -5.24
N LEU A 52 -7.41 -6.83 -4.78
CA LEU A 52 -6.03 -6.84 -4.28
C LEU A 52 -5.16 -7.70 -5.18
N VAL A 53 -4.03 -7.14 -5.63
CA VAL A 53 -2.93 -7.87 -6.27
C VAL A 53 -1.72 -7.79 -5.37
N VAL A 54 -1.04 -8.91 -5.13
CA VAL A 54 0.17 -8.96 -4.31
C VAL A 54 1.29 -9.62 -5.07
N SER A 55 2.42 -8.95 -5.16
CA SER A 55 3.63 -9.46 -5.77
C SER A 55 4.70 -9.74 -4.70
N VAL A 56 5.28 -10.94 -4.75
CA VAL A 56 6.50 -11.32 -4.03
C VAL A 56 7.66 -11.59 -5.01
N ASN A 57 7.43 -11.33 -6.29
CA ASN A 57 8.44 -11.52 -7.32
C ASN A 57 9.38 -10.31 -7.37
N PRO A 58 10.69 -10.45 -7.13
CA PRO A 58 11.62 -9.33 -7.09
C PRO A 58 11.72 -8.58 -8.42
N GLN A 59 11.56 -9.27 -9.57
CA GLN A 59 11.62 -8.63 -10.89
C GLN A 59 10.38 -7.76 -11.10
N LEU A 60 9.18 -8.27 -10.77
CA LEU A 60 7.95 -7.50 -10.87
C LEU A 60 7.97 -6.31 -9.89
N ASN A 61 8.42 -6.53 -8.64
CA ASN A 61 8.53 -5.45 -7.66
C ASN A 61 9.48 -4.34 -8.14
N ARG A 62 10.58 -4.72 -8.82
CA ARG A 62 11.50 -3.76 -9.43
C ARG A 62 10.82 -2.96 -10.56
N LEU A 63 10.03 -3.60 -11.42
CA LEU A 63 9.28 -2.91 -12.48
C LEU A 63 8.21 -1.98 -11.91
N ILE A 64 7.53 -2.37 -10.83
CA ILE A 64 6.58 -1.51 -10.11
C ILE A 64 7.32 -0.29 -9.52
N TYR A 65 8.49 -0.50 -8.94
CA TYR A 65 9.35 0.58 -8.46
C TYR A 65 9.73 1.56 -9.58
N ASP A 66 10.09 1.04 -10.76
CA ASP A 66 10.46 1.88 -11.90
C ASP A 66 9.30 2.73 -12.43
N LEU A 67 8.06 2.32 -12.19
CA LEU A 67 6.84 3.08 -12.48
C LEU A 67 6.44 4.06 -11.37
N SER A 68 7.08 4.00 -10.20
CA SER A 68 6.80 4.89 -9.07
C SER A 68 7.46 6.26 -9.27
N ILE A 69 6.68 7.22 -9.75
CA ILE A 69 7.17 8.55 -10.13
C ILE A 69 7.19 9.46 -8.90
N ASP A 70 8.17 10.37 -8.85
CA ASP A 70 8.09 11.53 -7.95
C ASP A 70 7.18 12.59 -8.58
N PRO A 71 5.99 12.88 -8.04
CA PRO A 71 5.06 13.85 -8.61
C PRO A 71 5.55 15.28 -8.46
N VAL A 72 6.49 15.55 -7.54
CA VAL A 72 7.04 16.89 -7.30
C VAL A 72 8.07 17.25 -8.37
N ASN A 73 8.75 16.25 -8.93
CA ASN A 73 9.77 16.42 -9.97
C ASN A 73 9.62 15.33 -11.06
N PRO A 74 8.61 15.39 -11.92
CA PRO A 74 8.37 14.36 -12.93
C PRO A 74 9.50 14.23 -13.98
N GLY A 75 10.42 15.17 -14.04
CA GLY A 75 11.62 15.11 -14.88
C GLY A 75 12.83 14.47 -14.22
N THR A 76 12.74 14.09 -12.94
CA THR A 76 13.86 13.47 -12.22
C THR A 76 13.78 11.95 -12.28
N ILE A 77 14.95 11.31 -12.12
CA ILE A 77 15.07 9.84 -12.03
C ILE A 77 14.62 9.29 -10.66
N HIS A 78 14.11 10.15 -9.79
CA HIS A 78 13.72 9.77 -8.43
C HIS A 78 12.49 8.87 -8.46
N ARG A 79 12.60 7.74 -7.77
CA ARG A 79 11.55 6.73 -7.60
C ARG A 79 11.16 6.60 -6.13
N ASN A 80 9.95 6.15 -5.88
CA ASN A 80 9.47 5.91 -4.53
C ASN A 80 9.93 4.54 -4.03
N ALA A 81 11.02 4.53 -3.27
CA ALA A 81 11.67 3.32 -2.78
C ALA A 81 10.79 2.49 -1.82
N GLN A 82 9.64 3.01 -1.39
CA GLN A 82 8.64 2.27 -0.60
C GLN A 82 8.25 0.96 -1.27
N VAL A 83 8.12 0.95 -2.60
CA VAL A 83 7.67 -0.22 -3.37
C VAL A 83 8.80 -1.07 -3.93
N ASN A 84 10.07 -0.74 -3.66
CA ASN A 84 11.19 -1.63 -3.91
C ASN A 84 11.35 -2.64 -2.74
N ALA A 85 10.24 -3.19 -2.26
CA ALA A 85 10.11 -4.02 -1.07
C ALA A 85 10.07 -5.51 -1.43
N HIS A 86 10.08 -6.38 -0.40
CA HIS A 86 9.99 -7.84 -0.57
C HIS A 86 8.63 -8.28 -1.10
N ALA A 87 7.56 -7.65 -0.60
CA ALA A 87 6.22 -7.81 -1.12
C ALA A 87 5.61 -6.45 -1.45
N VAL A 88 4.86 -6.37 -2.55
CA VAL A 88 4.13 -5.17 -2.96
C VAL A 88 2.66 -5.53 -3.09
N PHE A 89 1.85 -4.88 -2.28
CA PHE A 89 0.40 -4.94 -2.30
C PHE A 89 -0.12 -3.80 -3.16
N VAL A 90 -1.03 -4.09 -4.09
CA VAL A 90 -1.65 -3.11 -4.98
C VAL A 90 -3.15 -3.23 -4.86
N TRP A 91 -3.81 -2.21 -4.33
CA TRP A 91 -5.26 -2.12 -4.28
C TRP A 91 -5.79 -1.44 -5.52
N PHE A 92 -6.73 -2.10 -6.18
CA PHE A 92 -7.46 -1.60 -7.32
C PHE A 92 -8.87 -1.22 -6.90
N LEU A 93 -9.27 -0.03 -7.22
CA LEU A 93 -10.63 0.44 -7.04
C LEU A 93 -11.51 -0.15 -8.13
N ASN A 94 -12.54 -0.89 -7.74
CA ASN A 94 -13.53 -1.43 -8.66
C ASN A 94 -14.50 -0.32 -9.13
N LYS A 95 -15.05 -0.46 -10.34
CA LYS A 95 -16.14 0.41 -10.79
C LYS A 95 -17.49 -0.11 -10.29
N PRO A 96 -18.47 0.79 -10.03
CA PRO A 96 -19.80 0.39 -9.57
C PRO A 96 -20.45 -0.69 -10.42
N GLU A 97 -20.32 -0.57 -11.74
CA GLU A 97 -20.91 -1.50 -12.73
C GLU A 97 -20.27 -2.89 -12.73
N SER A 98 -19.11 -3.07 -12.10
CA SER A 98 -18.39 -4.35 -12.02
C SER A 98 -18.69 -5.15 -10.75
N VAL A 99 -19.48 -4.59 -9.83
CA VAL A 99 -19.76 -5.22 -8.54
C VAL A 99 -21.24 -5.44 -8.32
N ASN A 100 -21.59 -6.37 -7.43
CA ASN A 100 -22.98 -6.60 -7.06
C ASN A 100 -23.49 -5.45 -6.18
N MET A 101 -24.31 -4.59 -6.75
CA MET A 101 -24.88 -3.40 -6.10
C MET A 101 -26.22 -3.65 -5.41
N SER A 102 -26.71 -4.90 -5.32
CA SER A 102 -28.02 -5.21 -4.74
C SER A 102 -28.19 -4.71 -3.29
N ALA A 103 -27.11 -4.64 -2.53
CA ALA A 103 -27.10 -4.07 -1.18
C ALA A 103 -27.38 -2.56 -1.15
N TYR A 104 -27.23 -1.87 -2.28
CA TYR A 104 -27.47 -0.43 -2.43
C TYR A 104 -28.84 -0.10 -3.06
N GLU A 105 -29.54 -1.08 -3.68
CA GLU A 105 -30.76 -0.83 -4.45
C GLU A 105 -31.90 -0.23 -3.62
N ASN A 106 -31.90 -0.44 -2.31
CA ASN A 106 -32.90 0.08 -1.40
C ASN A 106 -32.46 1.33 -0.59
N ALA A 107 -31.24 1.82 -0.84
CA ALA A 107 -30.66 2.93 -0.12
C ALA A 107 -30.63 4.18 -1.02
N SER A 108 -31.74 4.91 -1.11
CA SER A 108 -31.80 6.17 -1.87
C SER A 108 -30.72 7.15 -1.39
N GLY A 109 -29.85 7.61 -2.30
CA GLY A 109 -28.79 8.58 -2.04
C GLY A 109 -27.38 8.03 -1.77
N PHE A 110 -27.19 6.71 -1.85
CA PHE A 110 -25.87 6.11 -1.57
C PHE A 110 -24.93 6.00 -2.80
N PHE A 111 -25.46 6.16 -4.01
CA PHE A 111 -24.68 6.01 -5.24
C PHE A 111 -23.64 7.10 -5.46
N ASP A 112 -23.91 8.31 -4.95
CA ASP A 112 -22.99 9.46 -5.11
C ASP A 112 -21.65 9.27 -4.39
N ASP A 113 -21.57 8.30 -3.46
CA ASP A 113 -20.41 8.07 -2.59
C ASP A 113 -19.68 6.74 -2.83
N PHE A 114 -19.94 6.00 -3.93
CA PHE A 114 -19.27 4.71 -4.17
C PHE A 114 -17.74 4.84 -4.12
N ASN A 115 -17.18 5.81 -4.80
CA ASN A 115 -15.74 6.05 -4.83
C ASN A 115 -15.19 6.39 -3.44
N LEU A 116 -15.91 7.19 -2.65
CA LEU A 116 -15.52 7.51 -1.28
C LEU A 116 -15.53 6.25 -0.40
N ASN A 117 -16.59 5.42 -0.50
CA ASN A 117 -16.71 4.18 0.24
C ASN A 117 -15.62 3.18 -0.17
N ALA A 118 -15.30 3.09 -1.46
CA ALA A 118 -14.24 2.26 -1.96
C ALA A 118 -12.85 2.69 -1.45
N LYS A 119 -12.53 3.98 -1.52
CA LYS A 119 -11.28 4.54 -0.98
C LYS A 119 -11.18 4.36 0.54
N THR A 120 -12.29 4.52 1.25
CA THR A 120 -12.35 4.25 2.70
C THR A 120 -12.06 2.78 3.00
N SER A 121 -12.66 1.86 2.24
CA SER A 121 -12.43 0.41 2.38
C SER A 121 -10.98 0.02 2.10
N ILE A 122 -10.37 0.61 1.07
CA ILE A 122 -8.93 0.44 0.77
C ILE A 122 -8.09 0.98 1.93
N GLY A 123 -8.42 2.14 2.48
CA GLY A 123 -7.72 2.73 3.63
C GLY A 123 -7.78 1.84 4.88
N ILE A 124 -8.95 1.26 5.18
CA ILE A 124 -9.12 0.31 6.29
C ILE A 124 -8.27 -0.94 6.07
N SER A 125 -8.38 -1.55 4.88
CA SER A 125 -7.64 -2.75 4.51
C SER A 125 -6.11 -2.54 4.57
N SER A 126 -5.63 -1.51 3.91
CA SER A 126 -4.20 -1.22 3.83
C SER A 126 -3.61 -0.79 5.18
N GLY A 127 -4.35 -0.05 5.99
CA GLY A 127 -3.97 0.31 7.35
C GLY A 127 -3.85 -0.91 8.27
N ALA A 128 -4.78 -1.88 8.14
CA ALA A 128 -4.71 -3.14 8.88
C ALA A 128 -3.48 -3.96 8.48
N VAL A 129 -3.18 -4.05 7.17
CA VAL A 129 -1.95 -4.71 6.68
C VAL A 129 -0.70 -4.03 7.24
N ALA A 130 -0.64 -2.70 7.19
CA ALA A 130 0.53 -1.96 7.66
C ALA A 130 0.79 -2.19 9.16
N LEU A 131 -0.25 -2.09 9.99
CA LEU A 131 -0.14 -2.34 11.43
C LEU A 131 0.28 -3.79 11.73
N SER A 132 -0.36 -4.77 11.05
CA SER A 132 -0.08 -6.19 11.25
C SER A 132 1.33 -6.56 10.81
N ALA A 133 1.79 -6.07 9.65
CA ALA A 133 3.15 -6.27 9.20
C ALA A 133 4.18 -5.73 10.20
N CYS A 134 3.95 -4.53 10.75
CA CYS A 134 4.81 -3.96 11.78
C CYS A 134 4.76 -4.75 13.09
N GLN A 135 3.62 -5.33 13.45
CA GLN A 135 3.49 -6.21 14.61
C GLN A 135 4.26 -7.53 14.42
N MET A 136 4.34 -8.03 13.18
CA MET A 136 5.15 -9.20 12.80
C MET A 136 6.65 -8.91 12.71
N GLY A 137 7.08 -7.65 12.90
CA GLY A 137 8.48 -7.23 12.85
C GLY A 137 8.93 -6.65 11.52
N TYR A 138 8.06 -6.61 10.53
CA TYR A 138 8.31 -6.00 9.21
C TYR A 138 8.18 -4.48 9.25
N ARG A 139 8.47 -3.85 8.12
CA ARG A 139 8.20 -2.42 7.89
C ARG A 139 7.35 -2.26 6.65
N THR A 140 6.72 -1.10 6.55
CA THR A 140 5.80 -0.80 5.46
C THR A 140 6.06 0.58 4.87
N GLY A 141 5.71 0.73 3.59
CA GLY A 141 5.81 2.02 2.92
C GLY A 141 4.68 2.23 1.93
N PHE A 142 3.77 3.16 2.24
CA PHE A 142 2.67 3.56 1.36
C PHE A 142 3.17 4.39 0.18
N ASN A 143 2.58 4.16 -1.00
CA ASN A 143 2.85 4.97 -2.18
C ASN A 143 1.59 5.09 -3.06
N GLN A 144 1.29 6.33 -3.48
CA GLN A 144 0.25 6.66 -4.47
C GLN A 144 0.83 7.37 -5.70
N CYS A 145 2.16 7.51 -5.76
CA CYS A 145 2.85 8.20 -6.83
C CYS A 145 3.25 7.19 -7.91
N PHE A 146 2.36 6.89 -8.83
CA PHE A 146 2.58 5.99 -9.96
C PHE A 146 1.66 6.35 -11.14
N GLU A 147 2.06 5.95 -12.35
CA GLU A 147 1.21 6.05 -13.53
C GLU A 147 0.21 4.88 -13.56
N ALA A 148 -1.03 5.14 -13.15
CA ALA A 148 -2.04 4.11 -12.92
C ALA A 148 -2.26 3.16 -14.13
N HIS A 149 -2.33 3.72 -15.34
CA HIS A 149 -2.50 2.92 -16.56
C HIS A 149 -1.29 2.04 -16.87
N LYS A 150 -0.06 2.52 -16.63
CA LYS A 150 1.15 1.73 -16.83
C LYS A 150 1.27 0.61 -15.80
N LEU A 151 0.97 0.90 -14.53
CA LEU A 151 0.98 -0.12 -13.49
C LEU A 151 -0.04 -1.22 -13.78
N ARG A 152 -1.25 -0.86 -14.21
CA ARG A 152 -2.26 -1.82 -14.61
C ARG A 152 -1.80 -2.68 -15.79
N ASN A 153 -1.29 -2.07 -16.87
CA ASN A 153 -0.81 -2.78 -18.04
C ASN A 153 0.35 -3.73 -17.70
N LEU A 154 1.30 -3.29 -16.89
CA LEU A 154 2.37 -4.14 -16.39
C LEU A 154 1.82 -5.40 -15.70
N LEU A 155 0.84 -5.28 -14.82
CA LEU A 155 0.26 -6.42 -14.11
C LEU A 155 -0.52 -7.36 -15.04
N ILE A 156 -1.18 -6.83 -16.08
CA ILE A 156 -1.80 -7.65 -17.13
C ILE A 156 -0.74 -8.45 -17.90
N GLU A 157 0.36 -7.82 -18.29
CA GLU A 157 1.49 -8.49 -18.97
C GLU A 157 2.11 -9.60 -18.09
N TRP A 158 2.00 -9.48 -16.77
CA TRP A 158 2.43 -10.49 -15.80
C TRP A 158 1.34 -11.52 -15.46
N GLY A 159 0.25 -11.57 -16.23
CA GLY A 159 -0.76 -12.63 -16.17
C GLY A 159 -1.94 -12.35 -15.24
N ILE A 160 -2.14 -11.13 -14.78
CA ILE A 160 -3.34 -10.76 -14.00
C ILE A 160 -4.47 -10.39 -14.97
N GLU A 161 -5.07 -11.41 -15.59
CA GLU A 161 -6.03 -11.25 -16.70
C GLU A 161 -7.31 -10.49 -16.31
N ASN A 162 -7.79 -10.63 -15.08
CA ASN A 162 -8.99 -9.97 -14.59
C ASN A 162 -8.87 -8.43 -14.51
N LEU A 163 -7.70 -7.87 -14.74
CA LEU A 163 -7.50 -6.43 -14.90
C LEU A 163 -7.77 -5.94 -16.33
N SER A 164 -7.90 -6.85 -17.29
CA SER A 164 -7.97 -6.51 -18.73
C SER A 164 -9.29 -5.86 -19.15
N ASP A 165 -10.38 -6.07 -18.41
CA ASP A 165 -11.72 -5.54 -18.71
C ASP A 165 -11.86 -4.02 -18.53
N GLY A 166 -10.88 -3.38 -17.90
CA GLY A 166 -10.90 -1.93 -17.66
C GLY A 166 -11.78 -1.47 -16.49
N ASN A 167 -12.34 -2.40 -15.73
CA ASN A 167 -13.29 -2.12 -14.67
C ASN A 167 -12.66 -1.78 -13.32
N ASN A 168 -11.32 -1.63 -13.30
CA ASN A 168 -10.58 -1.33 -12.07
C ASN A 168 -9.42 -0.37 -12.32
N THR A 169 -9.06 0.38 -11.29
CA THR A 169 -7.97 1.37 -11.33
C THR A 169 -7.07 1.19 -10.13
N PRO A 170 -5.73 1.11 -10.30
CA PRO A 170 -4.82 1.10 -9.15
C PRO A 170 -4.98 2.40 -8.35
N GLU A 171 -5.22 2.28 -7.06
CA GLU A 171 -5.45 3.42 -6.15
C GLU A 171 -4.33 3.59 -5.14
N LEU A 172 -3.77 2.48 -4.65
CA LEU A 172 -2.79 2.49 -3.58
C LEU A 172 -1.81 1.32 -3.73
N THR A 173 -0.55 1.58 -3.46
CA THR A 173 0.47 0.54 -3.28
C THR A 173 1.06 0.60 -1.87
N LEU A 174 1.44 -0.57 -1.34
CA LEU A 174 2.10 -0.72 -0.06
C LEU A 174 3.25 -1.71 -0.21
N GLY A 175 4.47 -1.25 0.00
CA GLY A 175 5.61 -2.13 0.16
C GLY A 175 5.65 -2.70 1.58
N VAL A 176 5.94 -3.99 1.68
CA VAL A 176 6.16 -4.71 2.95
C VAL A 176 7.50 -5.43 2.86
N GLY A 177 8.31 -5.34 3.91
CA GLY A 177 9.61 -6.01 3.89
C GLY A 177 10.40 -5.91 5.18
N ILE A 178 11.60 -6.44 5.12
CA ILE A 178 12.55 -6.50 6.23
C ILE A 178 13.38 -5.21 6.21
N PRO A 179 13.41 -4.46 7.30
CA PRO A 179 14.27 -3.28 7.41
C PRO A 179 15.73 -3.71 7.56
N PRO A 180 16.70 -2.90 7.11
CA PRO A 180 18.10 -3.14 7.44
C PRO A 180 18.32 -2.97 8.94
N ASN A 181 19.31 -3.68 9.50
CA ASN A 181 19.69 -3.61 10.91
C ASN A 181 20.30 -2.25 11.34
N THR A 182 19.86 -1.17 10.75
CA THR A 182 20.30 0.18 11.08
C THR A 182 19.09 1.02 11.41
N ASP A 183 19.12 1.73 12.52
CA ASP A 183 18.16 2.76 12.90
C ASP A 183 18.22 3.99 11.96
N THR A 184 18.76 3.81 10.76
CA THR A 184 18.85 4.88 9.77
C THR A 184 17.45 5.16 9.21
N PRO A 185 16.96 6.36 9.43
CA PRO A 185 15.69 6.74 8.85
C PRO A 185 15.78 6.87 7.32
N TRP A 186 14.72 6.61 6.70
CA TRP A 186 14.28 6.60 5.33
C TRP A 186 14.97 7.59 4.42
N ASN A 187 15.32 7.12 3.24
CA ASN A 187 15.94 7.93 2.20
C ASN A 187 14.98 8.05 1.02
N HIS A 188 14.76 9.26 0.57
CA HIS A 188 13.83 9.57 -0.51
C HIS A 188 14.50 9.74 -1.85
N VAL A 189 15.74 10.18 -1.84
CA VAL A 189 16.44 10.71 -3.00
C VAL A 189 17.77 10.00 -3.12
N LEU A 190 18.13 9.62 -4.34
CA LEU A 190 19.48 9.17 -4.65
C LEU A 190 20.37 10.40 -4.84
N ASP A 191 21.58 10.37 -4.34
CA ASP A 191 22.62 11.35 -4.66
C ASP A 191 23.17 11.14 -6.07
N ASP A 192 24.11 11.99 -6.47
CA ASP A 192 24.76 11.93 -7.79
C ASP A 192 25.53 10.60 -8.03
N ASN A 193 25.79 9.82 -6.98
CA ASN A 193 26.43 8.51 -7.03
C ASN A 193 25.41 7.36 -7.05
N GLY A 194 24.10 7.66 -6.99
CA GLY A 194 23.04 6.69 -6.92
C GLY A 194 22.83 6.13 -5.52
N GLU A 195 23.39 6.75 -4.49
CA GLU A 195 23.15 6.38 -3.10
C GLU A 195 21.96 7.14 -2.50
N LEU A 196 21.24 6.46 -1.61
CA LEU A 196 20.06 7.01 -0.96
C LEU A 196 20.43 8.13 0.01
N ILE A 197 19.99 9.36 -0.27
CA ILE A 197 20.13 10.51 0.63
C ILE A 197 19.00 10.47 1.66
N LYS A 198 19.35 10.74 2.91
CA LYS A 198 18.40 10.91 4.00
C LYS A 198 17.62 12.23 3.82
N VAL A 199 16.36 12.14 3.44
CA VAL A 199 15.44 13.29 3.51
C VAL A 199 14.60 13.16 4.77
N VAL A 200 14.86 14.00 5.73
CA VAL A 200 13.94 14.21 6.87
C VAL A 200 12.86 15.18 6.39
N LEU A 201 11.69 14.66 6.04
CA LEU A 201 10.53 15.53 5.83
C LEU A 201 10.06 16.01 7.22
N PRO A 202 10.09 17.33 7.47
CA PRO A 202 9.56 17.88 8.72
C PRO A 202 8.04 17.79 8.68
N CYS A 203 7.50 16.64 9.00
CA CYS A 203 6.07 16.46 9.12
C CYS A 203 5.74 16.10 10.57
N SER A 204 5.22 17.08 11.30
CA SER A 204 4.60 16.82 12.61
C SER A 204 3.11 16.58 12.38
N LYS A 205 2.66 15.34 12.55
CA LYS A 205 1.24 15.05 12.66
C LYS A 205 0.73 15.57 13.99
N ASN A 206 -0.05 16.63 13.97
CA ASN A 206 -0.73 17.13 15.16
C ASN A 206 -2.20 16.71 15.15
N ILE A 207 -2.45 15.42 15.36
CA ILE A 207 -3.82 14.90 15.47
C ILE A 207 -4.31 15.18 16.89
N LYS A 208 -5.34 16.01 16.97
CA LYS A 208 -6.00 16.32 18.26
C LYS A 208 -6.62 15.05 18.83
N ARG A 209 -6.38 14.79 20.11
CA ARG A 209 -6.94 13.65 20.84
C ARG A 209 -7.88 14.19 21.91
N ASN A 210 -9.14 13.79 21.86
CA ASN A 210 -10.13 14.08 22.88
C ASN A 210 -10.71 12.76 23.38
N ILE A 211 -10.62 12.52 24.67
CA ILE A 211 -11.27 11.39 25.35
C ILE A 211 -12.38 12.00 26.19
N ILE A 212 -13.60 11.52 26.00
CA ILE A 212 -14.76 11.86 26.84
C ILE A 212 -15.01 10.65 27.74
N GLU A 213 -14.87 10.83 29.05
CA GLU A 213 -15.12 9.82 30.06
C GLU A 213 -16.56 9.90 30.60
#